data_ab8bce77abe1bf644f8ea08f9e8b5efd
#
_entry.id   ab8bce77abe1bf644f8ea08f9e8b5efd
#
_cell.length_a   1.000
_cell.length_b   1.000
_cell.length_c   1.000
_cell.angle_alpha   90.00
_cell.angle_beta   90.00
_cell.angle_gamma   90.00
#
_symmetry.space_group_name_H-M   'P 1'
#
loop_
_entity.id
_entity.type
_entity.pdbx_description
1 polymer ?
#
loop_
_entity_poly.entity_id
_entity_poly.type
_entity_poly.pdbx_seq_one_letter_code
_entity_poly.pdbx_strand_id
1 'polypeptide(L)'
;MTDNFFLDIHDSGFGSTIVFTHGWTDNRNAWDGVITNLDDQARCIAWSIRGHGESFAPPPGQYTRDHTLSDLKAVTDMSEKKVILAGHSLGGYLSLAHCLLYPEDVEALILVGAGPGFRKKESINQ
;
A
#
# COMPACT_ATOMS: atom_id res chain seq x y z
N MET A 1 -2.32 -26.73 0.75
CA MET A 1 -2.09 -25.96 0.31
C MET A 1 -2.45 -24.75 0.73
N THR A 2 -2.11 -23.96 0.53
CA THR A 2 -2.28 -22.80 0.98
C THR A 2 -2.82 -21.94 0.11
N ASP A 3 -3.40 -22.44 -0.72
CA ASP A 3 -3.78 -21.86 -1.74
C ASP A 3 -4.68 -20.81 -1.62
N ASN A 4 -5.09 -20.37 -0.56
CA ASN A 4 -6.00 -19.27 -0.45
C ASN A 4 -5.28 -17.92 -0.33
N PHE A 5 -4.00 -17.87 -0.61
CA PHE A 5 -3.30 -16.61 -0.61
C PHE A 5 -3.61 -15.87 -1.90
N PHE A 6 -4.19 -14.70 -1.80
CA PHE A 6 -4.34 -13.80 -2.92
C PHE A 6 -4.60 -12.39 -2.39
N LEU A 7 -4.24 -11.41 -3.20
CA LEU A 7 -4.48 -10.02 -2.86
C LEU A 7 -5.49 -9.42 -3.82
N ASP A 8 -6.39 -8.63 -3.27
CA ASP A 8 -7.40 -7.90 -4.02
C ASP A 8 -6.71 -6.70 -4.66
N ILE A 9 -6.52 -6.73 -5.96
CA ILE A 9 -5.74 -5.72 -6.68
C ILE A 9 -6.54 -5.14 -7.85
N HIS A 10 -6.51 -3.82 -7.98
CA HIS A 10 -7.01 -3.12 -9.15
C HIS A 10 -5.80 -2.56 -9.88
N ASP A 11 -5.71 -2.78 -11.17
CA ASP A 11 -4.58 -2.33 -11.97
C ASP A 11 -5.14 -1.74 -13.26
N SER A 12 -5.00 -0.43 -13.46
CA SER A 12 -5.52 0.23 -14.65
C SER A 12 -4.55 1.30 -15.12
N GLY A 13 -4.70 1.73 -16.36
CA GLY A 13 -3.88 2.79 -16.91
C GLY A 13 -2.53 2.31 -17.40
N PHE A 14 -1.67 3.24 -17.76
CA PHE A 14 -0.36 2.92 -18.30
C PHE A 14 0.57 4.10 -18.09
N GLY A 15 1.86 3.88 -18.20
CA GLY A 15 2.85 4.92 -17.95
C GLY A 15 3.54 4.71 -16.63
N SER A 16 3.88 5.80 -15.95
CA SER A 16 4.50 5.70 -14.63
C SER A 16 3.53 5.03 -13.66
N THR A 17 4.03 4.16 -12.81
CA THR A 17 3.19 3.37 -11.91
C THR A 17 3.07 4.01 -10.54
N ILE A 18 1.83 4.12 -10.06
CA ILE A 18 1.54 4.59 -8.71
C ILE A 18 0.89 3.43 -7.98
N VAL A 19 1.42 3.06 -6.82
CA VAL A 19 0.85 2.00 -5.97
C VAL A 19 0.17 2.68 -4.80
N PHE A 20 -1.13 2.42 -4.66
CA PHE A 20 -1.97 3.06 -3.64
C PHE A 20 -2.27 2.07 -2.52
N THR A 21 -1.97 2.45 -1.28
CA THR A 21 -2.24 1.62 -0.10
C THR A 21 -3.17 2.36 0.86
N HIS A 22 -4.27 1.71 1.23
CA HIS A 22 -5.33 2.31 2.03
C HIS A 22 -5.02 2.29 3.52
N GLY A 23 -5.89 2.91 4.32
CA GLY A 23 -5.75 2.95 5.78
C GLY A 23 -6.42 1.78 6.47
N TRP A 24 -6.25 1.70 7.78
CA TRP A 24 -6.81 0.63 8.60
C TRP A 24 -8.33 0.58 8.45
N THR A 25 -8.86 -0.61 8.32
CA THR A 25 -10.29 -0.90 8.16
C THR A 25 -10.92 -0.44 6.83
N ASP A 26 -10.11 0.02 5.91
CA ASP A 26 -10.60 0.45 4.60
C ASP A 26 -10.28 -0.65 3.57
N ASN A 27 -10.22 -0.32 2.31
CA ASN A 27 -9.87 -1.25 1.24
C ASN A 27 -9.44 -0.45 0.02
N ARG A 28 -9.10 -1.14 -1.07
CA ARG A 28 -8.57 -0.47 -2.27
C ARG A 28 -9.53 0.54 -2.89
N ASN A 29 -10.81 0.40 -2.64
CA ASN A 29 -11.78 1.31 -3.24
C ASN A 29 -11.71 2.74 -2.67
N ALA A 30 -10.97 2.93 -1.58
CA ALA A 30 -10.76 4.27 -1.05
C ALA A 30 -10.10 5.18 -2.10
N TRP A 31 -9.42 4.61 -3.08
CA TRP A 31 -8.70 5.37 -4.09
C TRP A 31 -9.45 5.52 -5.41
N ASP A 32 -10.66 5.00 -5.51
CA ASP A 32 -11.40 4.99 -6.78
C ASP A 32 -11.53 6.38 -7.41
N GLY A 33 -11.84 7.40 -6.61
CA GLY A 33 -12.00 8.75 -7.14
C GLY A 33 -10.70 9.33 -7.68
N VAL A 34 -9.59 9.02 -7.02
CA VAL A 34 -8.28 9.47 -7.48
C VAL A 34 -7.91 8.75 -8.77
N ILE A 35 -8.10 7.43 -8.79
CA ILE A 35 -7.72 6.60 -9.93
C ILE A 35 -8.51 7.01 -11.18
N THR A 36 -9.80 7.28 -11.03
CA THR A 36 -10.63 7.69 -12.15
C THR A 36 -10.08 8.94 -12.82
N ASN A 37 -9.43 9.81 -12.06
CA ASN A 37 -8.88 11.03 -12.60
C ASN A 37 -7.43 10.91 -13.07
N LEU A 38 -6.78 9.78 -12.83
CA LEU A 38 -5.38 9.61 -13.16
C LEU A 38 -5.06 8.50 -14.14
N ASP A 39 -5.94 7.52 -14.30
CA ASP A 39 -5.56 6.32 -15.07
C ASP A 39 -5.49 6.54 -16.58
N ASP A 40 -5.78 7.76 -17.06
CA ASP A 40 -5.48 8.10 -18.44
C ASP A 40 -4.06 8.69 -18.57
N GLN A 41 -3.35 8.88 -17.47
CA GLN A 41 -2.03 9.48 -17.45
C GLN A 41 -0.99 8.64 -16.72
N ALA A 42 -1.40 7.67 -15.95
CA ALA A 42 -0.50 6.83 -15.14
C ALA A 42 -1.09 5.45 -14.96
N ARG A 43 -0.24 4.49 -14.68
CA ARG A 43 -0.71 3.15 -14.29
C ARG A 43 -1.01 3.21 -12.80
N CYS A 44 -2.24 2.89 -12.44
CA CYS A 44 -2.69 2.95 -11.06
C CYS A 44 -2.93 1.54 -10.54
N ILE A 45 -2.18 1.14 -9.52
CA ILE A 45 -2.37 -0.15 -8.87
C ILE A 45 -2.81 0.13 -7.45
N ALA A 46 -4.03 -0.26 -7.11
CA ALA A 46 -4.55 -0.14 -5.76
C ALA A 46 -4.77 -1.55 -5.22
N TRP A 47 -4.45 -1.78 -3.97
CA TRP A 47 -4.57 -3.11 -3.39
C TRP A 47 -5.16 -3.04 -2.00
N SER A 48 -5.78 -4.13 -1.59
CA SER A 48 -6.34 -4.24 -0.24
C SER A 48 -5.37 -5.02 0.63
N ILE A 49 -5.02 -4.45 1.78
CA ILE A 49 -4.12 -5.09 2.75
C ILE A 49 -4.73 -6.42 3.18
N ARG A 50 -3.89 -7.41 3.52
CA ARG A 50 -4.38 -8.72 4.00
C ARG A 50 -5.43 -8.50 5.08
N GLY A 51 -6.49 -9.26 5.02
CA GLY A 51 -7.60 -9.14 5.95
C GLY A 51 -8.57 -8.01 5.64
N HIS A 52 -8.34 -7.25 4.56
CA HIS A 52 -9.20 -6.15 4.17
C HIS A 52 -9.74 -6.39 2.75
N GLY A 53 -10.86 -5.77 2.44
CA GLY A 53 -11.47 -5.94 1.12
C GLY A 53 -11.64 -7.41 0.76
N GLU A 54 -11.29 -7.76 -0.45
CA GLU A 54 -11.39 -9.14 -0.91
C GLU A 54 -10.05 -9.89 -0.79
N SER A 55 -9.03 -9.27 -0.16
CA SER A 55 -7.77 -9.95 0.05
C SER A 55 -7.93 -11.07 1.07
N PHE A 56 -7.05 -12.07 0.99
CA PHE A 56 -7.13 -13.20 1.90
C PHE A 56 -7.00 -12.75 3.35
N ALA A 57 -7.63 -13.50 4.24
CA ALA A 57 -7.62 -13.21 5.67
C ALA A 57 -6.93 -14.35 6.40
N PRO A 58 -5.62 -14.21 6.68
CA PRO A 58 -4.88 -15.28 7.34
C PRO A 58 -5.28 -15.44 8.79
N PRO A 59 -4.92 -16.57 9.41
CA PRO A 59 -5.22 -16.76 10.81
C PRO A 59 -4.44 -15.77 11.69
N PRO A 60 -4.85 -15.61 12.96
CA PRO A 60 -4.14 -14.72 13.88
C PRO A 60 -2.64 -14.99 13.90
N GLY A 61 -1.86 -13.96 14.07
CA GLY A 61 -0.40 -14.07 14.09
C GLY A 61 0.23 -13.80 12.74
N GLN A 62 -0.56 -13.69 11.69
CA GLN A 62 -0.03 -13.43 10.36
C GLN A 62 -0.39 -12.04 9.84
N TYR A 63 -0.67 -11.10 10.75
CA TYR A 63 -0.98 -9.72 10.38
C TYR A 63 0.15 -8.78 10.79
N THR A 64 1.36 -9.29 10.89
CA THR A 64 2.47 -8.46 11.34
C THR A 64 2.87 -7.46 10.27
N ARG A 65 3.63 -6.45 10.68
CA ARG A 65 4.18 -5.47 9.79
C ARG A 65 4.99 -6.16 8.68
N ASP A 66 5.80 -7.15 9.04
CA ASP A 66 6.66 -7.82 8.06
C ASP A 66 5.85 -8.60 7.04
N HIS A 67 4.77 -9.24 7.45
CA HIS A 67 3.89 -9.93 6.52
C HIS A 67 3.26 -8.94 5.53
N THR A 68 2.79 -7.81 6.06
CA THR A 68 2.13 -6.81 5.21
C THR A 68 3.12 -6.13 4.28
N LEU A 69 4.35 -5.88 4.76
CA LEU A 69 5.38 -5.30 3.90
C LEU A 69 5.80 -6.27 2.80
N SER A 70 5.77 -7.57 3.08
CA SER A 70 6.04 -8.57 2.06
C SER A 70 4.97 -8.53 0.97
N ASP A 71 3.71 -8.31 1.36
CA ASP A 71 2.62 -8.16 0.40
C ASP A 71 2.82 -6.90 -0.45
N LEU A 72 3.18 -5.79 0.18
CA LEU A 72 3.42 -4.55 -0.56
C LEU A 72 4.59 -4.72 -1.54
N LYS A 73 5.62 -5.45 -1.15
CA LYS A 73 6.74 -5.72 -2.04
C LYS A 73 6.26 -6.50 -3.27
N ALA A 74 5.39 -7.48 -3.08
CA ALA A 74 4.85 -8.24 -4.19
C ALA A 74 4.04 -7.35 -5.14
N VAL A 75 3.31 -6.38 -4.60
CA VAL A 75 2.54 -5.45 -5.43
C VAL A 75 3.47 -4.51 -6.18
N THR A 76 4.50 -3.96 -5.53
CA THR A 76 5.42 -3.05 -6.22
C THR A 76 6.21 -3.78 -7.30
N ASP A 77 6.47 -5.07 -7.11
CA ASP A 77 7.20 -5.86 -8.09
C ASP A 77 6.38 -6.15 -9.35
N MET A 78 5.11 -5.78 -9.39
CA MET A 78 4.32 -5.85 -10.61
C MET A 78 4.82 -4.84 -11.63
N SER A 79 5.56 -3.81 -11.20
CA SER A 79 6.16 -2.84 -12.10
C SER A 79 7.63 -3.20 -12.32
N GLU A 80 8.10 -3.09 -13.55
CA GLU A 80 9.51 -3.34 -13.83
C GLU A 80 10.35 -2.09 -13.59
N LYS A 81 9.73 -0.97 -13.28
CA LYS A 81 10.44 0.28 -13.05
C LYS A 81 10.10 0.78 -11.66
N LYS A 82 10.80 1.81 -11.22
CA LYS A 82 10.50 2.42 -9.94
C LYS A 82 9.07 2.89 -9.91
N VAL A 83 8.47 2.88 -8.74
CA VAL A 83 7.07 3.26 -8.55
C VAL A 83 6.95 4.49 -7.68
N ILE A 84 5.81 5.16 -7.77
CA ILE A 84 5.42 6.18 -6.83
C ILE A 84 4.54 5.44 -5.82
N LEU A 85 4.84 5.56 -4.53
CA LEU A 85 4.01 4.96 -3.49
C LEU A 85 3.13 6.05 -2.91
N ALA A 86 1.82 5.79 -2.86
CA ALA A 86 0.87 6.71 -2.26
C ALA A 86 0.13 5.97 -1.17
N GLY A 87 0.13 6.48 0.04
CA GLY A 87 -0.50 5.79 1.15
C GLY A 87 -1.26 6.71 2.08
N HIS A 88 -2.37 6.21 2.62
CA HIS A 88 -3.21 6.94 3.58
C HIS A 88 -3.13 6.27 4.93
N SER A 89 -2.82 7.03 5.97
CA SER A 89 -2.78 6.54 7.35
C SER A 89 -1.85 5.32 7.46
N LEU A 90 -2.36 4.15 7.84
CA LEU A 90 -1.56 2.93 7.91
C LEU A 90 -0.86 2.65 6.57
N GLY A 91 -1.57 2.86 5.47
CA GLY A 91 -0.97 2.68 4.14
C GLY A 91 0.20 3.61 3.90
N GLY A 92 0.15 4.81 4.46
CA GLY A 92 1.25 5.75 4.38
C GLY A 92 2.45 5.26 5.19
N TYR A 93 2.20 4.74 6.39
CA TYR A 93 3.26 4.16 7.21
C TYR A 93 3.94 2.99 6.47
N LEU A 94 3.14 2.11 5.88
CA LEU A 94 3.68 0.96 5.14
C LEU A 94 4.47 1.40 3.91
N SER A 95 3.98 2.43 3.21
CA SER A 95 4.67 2.96 2.04
C SER A 95 6.01 3.58 2.43
N LEU A 96 6.06 4.30 3.54
CA LEU A 96 7.29 4.87 4.05
C LEU A 96 8.27 3.75 4.45
N ALA A 97 7.79 2.74 5.17
CA ALA A 97 8.62 1.62 5.59
C ALA A 97 9.19 0.88 4.38
N HIS A 98 8.38 0.68 3.34
CA HIS A 98 8.84 0.04 2.12
C HIS A 98 9.96 0.88 1.46
N CYS A 99 9.75 2.20 1.42
CA CYS A 99 10.74 3.10 0.83
C CYS A 99 12.07 3.03 1.57
N LEU A 100 12.04 2.90 2.89
CA LEU A 100 13.26 2.78 3.67
C LEU A 100 13.94 1.43 3.49
N LEU A 101 13.17 0.37 3.27
CA LEU A 101 13.74 -0.97 3.05
C LEU A 101 14.22 -1.16 1.61
N TYR A 102 13.54 -0.57 0.65
CA TYR A 102 13.82 -0.77 -0.77
C TYR A 102 13.86 0.57 -1.49
N PRO A 103 14.81 1.45 -1.14
CA PRO A 103 14.82 2.78 -1.76
C PRO A 103 14.99 2.73 -3.28
N GLU A 104 15.58 1.67 -3.81
CA GLU A 104 15.75 1.53 -5.25
C GLU A 104 14.45 1.23 -5.98
N ASP A 105 13.39 0.86 -5.27
CA ASP A 105 12.10 0.58 -5.89
C ASP A 105 11.27 1.84 -6.06
N VAL A 106 11.62 2.93 -5.38
CA VAL A 106 10.70 4.05 -5.19
C VAL A 106 11.21 5.33 -5.82
N GLU A 107 10.38 5.91 -6.66
CA GLU A 107 10.71 7.17 -7.32
C GLU A 107 10.21 8.34 -6.48
N ALA A 108 9.06 8.21 -5.86
CA ALA A 108 8.46 9.26 -5.05
C ALA A 108 7.51 8.67 -4.02
N LEU A 109 7.25 9.39 -2.95
CA LEU A 109 6.41 8.93 -1.86
C LEU A 109 5.38 10.02 -1.55
N ILE A 110 4.10 9.65 -1.54
CA ILE A 110 3.01 10.55 -1.23
C ILE A 110 2.32 10.04 0.02
N LEU A 111 2.33 10.82 1.08
CA LEU A 111 1.71 10.43 2.34
C LEU A 111 0.51 11.31 2.60
N VAL A 112 -0.63 10.67 2.88
CA VAL A 112 -1.86 11.38 3.16
C VAL A 112 -2.29 11.01 4.58
N GLY A 113 -2.25 11.99 5.48
CA GLY A 113 -2.64 11.75 6.88
C GLY A 113 -1.81 10.67 7.54
N ALA A 114 -0.51 10.63 7.26
CA ALA A 114 0.35 9.57 7.76
C ALA A 114 1.74 10.11 8.08
N GLY A 115 2.48 9.36 8.88
CA GLY A 115 3.84 9.69 9.25
C GLY A 115 4.57 8.42 9.64
N PRO A 116 5.68 8.54 10.35
CA PRO A 116 6.50 7.36 10.69
C PRO A 116 5.89 6.47 11.75
N GLY A 117 4.69 6.73 12.17
CA GLY A 117 3.99 5.95 13.19
C GLY A 117 3.80 6.76 14.44
N PHE A 118 3.07 6.18 15.38
CA PHE A 118 2.82 6.85 16.65
C PHE A 118 4.04 6.71 17.54
N ARG A 119 4.33 7.79 18.27
CA ARG A 119 5.41 7.75 19.21
C ARG A 119 4.87 7.54 20.59
N LYS A 120 5.74 7.73 21.58
CA LYS A 120 5.31 7.56 22.94
C LYS A 120 4.34 8.64 23.36
N LYS A 121 3.72 8.42 24.48
CA LYS A 121 2.69 9.28 24.98
C LYS A 121 3.07 10.75 25.02
N GLU A 122 4.24 11.09 25.45
CA GLU A 122 4.61 12.46 25.52
C GLU A 122 4.69 13.11 24.15
N SER A 123 5.04 12.40 23.13
CA SER A 123 5.05 12.94 21.78
C SER A 123 3.63 13.18 21.30
N ILE A 124 2.74 12.30 21.65
CA ILE A 124 1.37 12.42 21.19
C ILE A 124 0.67 13.57 21.86
N ASN A 125 1.04 13.89 23.08
CA ASN A 125 0.41 14.96 23.83
C ASN A 125 0.96 16.34 23.49
N GLN A 126 1.86 16.42 22.62
CA GLN A 126 2.41 17.69 22.19
C GLN A 126 1.64 18.24 20.99
#